data_f031d7c8c33aed62cedd2c9cbfd8a81d
#
_entry.id   f031d7c8c33aed62cedd2c9cbfd8a81d
#
_cell.length_a   1.000
_cell.length_b   1.000
_cell.length_c   1.000
_cell.angle_alpha   90.00
_cell.angle_beta   90.00
_cell.angle_gamma   90.00
#
_symmetry.space_group_name_H-M   'P 1'
#
loop_
_entity.id
_entity.type
_entity.pdbx_description
1 polymer ?
#
loop_
_entity_poly.entity_id
_entity_poly.type
_entity_poly.pdbx_seq_one_letter_code
_entity_poly.pdbx_strand_id
1 'polypeptide(L)'
;IMMGAERKSMVMSEKEKLNTAYHEAGHCVVSCLVPEHDPTYKVTIIPRGRALGVTMFLPEEDRYSMNRRMILSQICSLFGGRIAEELTLGRDGITTGASNDIERATKMARSMVTKWGLSEKLGPLLYDQEDANGYLGMSAGGSGSQVSGETSKLIDEEVRSIIDDCYGRAKRLLEENRDKLDMMAEALMEYETIDRHQIDEIMSGRKPSPPNDWDGPKSKPGQGPQKSEDEPGKGSEPRPGDVLGGPAGEH
;
A
#
# COMPACT_ATOMS: atom_id res chain seq x y z
N ILE A 1 9.40 5.42 14.72
CA ILE A 1 9.34 6.36 13.56
C ILE A 1 10.00 5.70 12.33
N MET A 2 9.59 4.50 11.99
CA MET A 2 10.27 3.74 10.92
C MET A 2 9.77 4.07 9.49
N MET A 3 8.68 4.81 9.33
CA MET A 3 8.07 5.03 8.00
C MET A 3 8.14 6.49 7.49
N GLY A 4 8.85 7.37 8.16
CA GLY A 4 8.96 8.78 7.76
C GLY A 4 7.69 9.61 7.99
N ALA A 5 7.79 10.93 7.78
CA ALA A 5 6.66 11.86 7.88
C ALA A 5 5.74 11.76 6.67
N GLU A 6 4.46 12.08 6.86
CA GLU A 6 3.48 12.20 5.76
C GLU A 6 3.88 13.31 4.80
N ARG A 7 3.83 13.02 3.51
CA ARG A 7 4.12 13.99 2.45
C ARG A 7 2.82 14.51 1.80
N LYS A 8 2.05 15.27 2.55
CA LYS A 8 0.79 15.87 2.06
C LYS A 8 0.98 16.88 0.91
N SER A 9 2.21 17.32 0.66
CA SER A 9 2.54 18.25 -0.44
C SER A 9 2.85 17.53 -1.77
N MET A 10 2.91 16.21 -1.80
CA MET A 10 3.16 15.47 -3.02
C MET A 10 1.86 15.32 -3.81
N VAL A 11 1.79 15.94 -4.97
CA VAL A 11 0.63 15.82 -5.86
C VAL A 11 0.82 14.58 -6.74
N MET A 12 0.07 13.52 -6.45
CA MET A 12 -0.04 12.36 -7.33
C MET A 12 -1.13 12.61 -8.39
N SER A 13 -0.94 12.05 -9.59
CA SER A 13 -2.02 12.01 -10.57
C SER A 13 -3.18 11.13 -10.06
N GLU A 14 -4.41 11.41 -10.48
CA GLU A 14 -5.58 10.58 -10.12
C GLU A 14 -5.37 9.10 -10.51
N LYS A 15 -4.66 8.86 -11.63
CA LYS A 15 -4.33 7.51 -12.08
C LYS A 15 -3.37 6.81 -11.13
N GLU A 16 -2.32 7.49 -10.66
CA GLU A 16 -1.37 6.93 -9.69
C GLU A 16 -2.04 6.71 -8.33
N LYS A 17 -2.90 7.66 -7.92
CA LYS A 17 -3.68 7.54 -6.69
C LYS A 17 -4.59 6.31 -6.72
N LEU A 18 -5.30 6.10 -7.82
CA LEU A 18 -6.16 4.92 -8.02
C LEU A 18 -5.35 3.63 -8.02
N ASN A 19 -4.22 3.60 -8.71
CA ASN A 19 -3.35 2.44 -8.72
C ASN A 19 -2.82 2.10 -7.33
N THR A 20 -2.38 3.12 -6.57
CA THR A 20 -1.96 2.96 -5.18
C THR A 20 -3.10 2.45 -4.30
N ALA A 21 -4.32 2.95 -4.50
CA ALA A 21 -5.49 2.50 -3.75
C ALA A 21 -5.76 1.01 -3.98
N TYR A 22 -5.73 0.53 -5.22
CA TYR A 22 -5.86 -0.90 -5.51
C TYR A 22 -4.71 -1.72 -4.96
N HIS A 23 -3.48 -1.22 -5.04
CA HIS A 23 -2.30 -1.89 -4.51
C HIS A 23 -2.43 -2.13 -2.99
N GLU A 24 -2.71 -1.08 -2.23
CA GLU A 24 -2.88 -1.18 -0.77
C GLU A 24 -4.13 -1.98 -0.38
N ALA A 25 -5.23 -1.82 -1.13
CA ALA A 25 -6.42 -2.64 -0.94
C ALA A 25 -6.12 -4.13 -1.15
N GLY A 26 -5.30 -4.47 -2.13
CA GLY A 26 -4.86 -5.85 -2.38
C GLY A 26 -4.14 -6.47 -1.20
N HIS A 27 -3.18 -5.75 -0.60
CA HIS A 27 -2.50 -6.19 0.61
C HIS A 27 -3.49 -6.41 1.76
N CYS A 28 -4.40 -5.47 1.97
CA CYS A 28 -5.38 -5.51 3.04
C CYS A 28 -6.38 -6.68 2.88
N VAL A 29 -6.99 -6.84 1.71
CA VAL A 29 -7.96 -7.92 1.47
C VAL A 29 -7.31 -9.28 1.64
N VAL A 30 -6.12 -9.51 1.07
CA VAL A 30 -5.41 -10.79 1.23
C VAL A 30 -5.08 -11.05 2.70
N SER A 31 -4.56 -10.05 3.43
CA SER A 31 -4.19 -10.20 4.84
C SER A 31 -5.40 -10.57 5.73
N CYS A 32 -6.58 -10.04 5.43
CA CYS A 32 -7.81 -10.36 6.15
C CYS A 32 -8.32 -11.78 5.87
N LEU A 33 -7.95 -12.38 4.73
CA LEU A 33 -8.50 -13.67 4.28
C LEU A 33 -7.55 -14.85 4.50
N VAL A 34 -6.25 -14.60 4.71
CA VAL A 34 -5.28 -15.64 5.03
C VAL A 34 -5.26 -15.94 6.53
N PRO A 35 -4.96 -17.19 6.96
CA PRO A 35 -4.94 -17.55 8.37
C PRO A 35 -3.71 -16.97 9.09
N GLU A 36 -3.87 -16.69 10.38
CA GLU A 36 -2.76 -16.33 11.28
C GLU A 36 -1.91 -15.13 10.80
N HIS A 37 -2.49 -14.23 10.02
CA HIS A 37 -1.87 -12.95 9.66
C HIS A 37 -2.15 -11.92 10.76
N ASP A 38 -1.21 -11.00 10.99
CA ASP A 38 -1.46 -9.88 11.89
C ASP A 38 -2.62 -9.02 11.35
N PRO A 39 -3.53 -8.56 12.23
CA PRO A 39 -4.66 -7.77 11.78
C PRO A 39 -4.22 -6.43 11.18
N THR A 40 -4.91 -6.03 10.12
CA THR A 40 -4.70 -4.72 9.52
C THR A 40 -5.28 -3.65 10.44
N TYR A 41 -4.41 -2.75 10.87
CA TYR A 41 -4.78 -1.63 11.72
C TYR A 41 -5.27 -0.42 10.92
N LYS A 42 -4.59 -0.13 9.80
CA LYS A 42 -4.81 1.06 9.00
C LYS A 42 -4.28 0.87 7.58
N VAL A 43 -4.98 1.43 6.60
CA VAL A 43 -4.53 1.52 5.21
C VAL A 43 -4.57 2.98 4.78
N THR A 44 -3.54 3.46 4.10
CA THR A 44 -3.47 4.86 3.64
C THR A 44 -2.79 4.95 2.28
N ILE A 45 -3.29 5.86 1.46
CA ILE A 45 -2.67 6.25 0.19
C ILE A 45 -1.99 7.62 0.27
N ILE A 46 -1.84 8.17 1.48
CA ILE A 46 -1.03 9.37 1.72
C ILE A 46 0.44 8.96 1.72
N PRO A 47 1.27 9.52 0.82
CA PRO A 47 2.68 9.15 0.70
C PRO A 47 3.46 9.36 2.00
N ARG A 48 4.32 8.36 2.33
CA ARG A 48 5.23 8.42 3.48
C ARG A 48 6.64 8.02 3.07
N GLY A 49 7.61 8.88 3.24
CA GLY A 49 8.98 8.60 2.83
C GLY A 49 9.07 8.30 1.33
N ARG A 50 9.41 7.07 0.97
CA ARG A 50 9.47 6.58 -0.43
C ARG A 50 8.22 5.81 -0.85
N ALA A 51 7.36 5.43 0.10
CA ALA A 51 6.14 4.69 -0.18
C ALA A 51 5.02 5.65 -0.60
N LEU A 52 4.27 5.29 -1.64
CA LEU A 52 3.11 6.04 -2.14
C LEU A 52 1.86 5.75 -1.31
N GLY A 53 1.78 4.55 -0.74
CA GLY A 53 0.76 4.12 0.22
C GLY A 53 1.38 3.21 1.27
N VAL A 54 0.59 2.82 2.25
CA VAL A 54 1.02 1.92 3.33
C VAL A 54 -0.15 1.17 3.92
N THR A 55 -0.04 -0.15 3.96
CA THR A 55 -0.89 -1.03 4.75
C THR A 55 -0.18 -1.39 6.05
N MET A 56 -0.76 -1.00 7.18
CA MET A 56 -0.17 -1.18 8.51
C MET A 56 -0.82 -2.35 9.22
N PHE A 57 0.02 -3.27 9.68
CA PHE A 57 -0.38 -4.40 10.51
C PHE A 57 0.04 -4.16 11.95
N LEU A 58 -0.79 -4.55 12.89
CA LEU A 58 -0.51 -4.42 14.31
C LEU A 58 -0.66 -5.80 14.97
N PRO A 59 0.44 -6.43 15.40
CA PRO A 59 0.37 -7.66 16.17
C PRO A 59 -0.47 -7.47 17.43
N GLU A 60 -1.36 -8.42 17.73
CA GLU A 60 -2.17 -8.37 18.97
C GLU A 60 -1.37 -8.75 20.21
N GLU A 61 -0.27 -9.49 20.01
CA GLU A 61 0.62 -9.95 21.07
C GLU A 61 2.10 -9.83 20.64
N ASP A 62 2.99 -9.66 21.60
CA ASP A 62 4.44 -9.73 21.36
C ASP A 62 4.80 -11.17 20.97
N ARG A 63 5.32 -11.35 19.76
CA ARG A 63 5.71 -12.66 19.24
C ARG A 63 7.22 -12.75 19.06
N TYR A 64 7.77 -13.82 19.59
CA TYR A 64 9.20 -14.13 19.47
C TYR A 64 9.50 -15.15 18.36
N SER A 65 8.48 -15.80 17.83
CA SER A 65 8.62 -16.81 16.77
C SER A 65 7.42 -16.80 15.82
N MET A 66 7.66 -17.23 14.59
CA MET A 66 6.63 -17.41 13.56
C MET A 66 6.60 -18.87 13.11
N ASN A 67 5.43 -19.44 13.00
CA ASN A 67 5.26 -20.76 12.43
C ASN A 67 5.18 -20.70 10.89
N ARG A 68 5.28 -21.85 10.23
CA ARG A 68 5.24 -21.97 8.76
C ARG A 68 3.99 -21.31 8.15
N ARG A 69 2.82 -21.48 8.78
CA ARG A 69 1.55 -20.97 8.27
C ARG A 69 1.51 -19.44 8.28
N MET A 70 2.00 -18.83 9.34
CA MET A 70 2.11 -17.37 9.45
C MET A 70 3.02 -16.80 8.36
N ILE A 71 4.19 -17.43 8.14
CA ILE A 71 5.15 -16.97 7.12
C ILE A 71 4.53 -17.06 5.72
N LEU A 72 3.87 -18.19 5.38
CA LEU A 72 3.17 -18.34 4.11
C LEU A 72 2.06 -17.31 3.94
N SER A 73 1.32 -16.97 5.00
CA SER A 73 0.29 -15.95 4.97
C SER A 73 0.87 -14.55 4.74
N GLN A 74 2.01 -14.24 5.34
CA GLN A 74 2.72 -12.98 5.07
C GLN A 74 3.21 -12.91 3.62
N ILE A 75 3.75 -14.01 3.08
CA ILE A 75 4.16 -14.05 1.66
C ILE A 75 2.94 -13.84 0.74
N CYS A 76 1.80 -14.48 1.02
CA CYS A 76 0.56 -14.24 0.27
C CYS A 76 0.15 -12.76 0.30
N SER A 77 0.14 -12.15 1.49
CA SER A 77 -0.22 -10.74 1.67
C SER A 77 0.70 -9.79 0.89
N LEU A 78 2.01 -10.07 0.85
CA LEU A 78 2.98 -9.29 0.06
C LEU A 78 2.68 -9.29 -1.44
N PHE A 79 2.08 -10.36 -1.98
CA PHE A 79 1.67 -10.39 -3.38
C PHE A 79 0.33 -9.68 -3.66
N GLY A 80 -0.43 -9.35 -2.62
CA GLY A 80 -1.76 -8.73 -2.75
C GLY A 80 -1.76 -7.49 -3.62
N GLY A 81 -0.83 -6.56 -3.40
CA GLY A 81 -0.73 -5.32 -4.16
C GLY A 81 -0.46 -5.55 -5.64
N ARG A 82 0.54 -6.38 -5.96
CA ARG A 82 0.88 -6.75 -7.34
C ARG A 82 -0.28 -7.39 -8.10
N ILE A 83 -0.99 -8.29 -7.43
CA ILE A 83 -2.12 -9.02 -8.03
C ILE A 83 -3.31 -8.08 -8.23
N ALA A 84 -3.57 -7.17 -7.29
CA ALA A 84 -4.62 -6.16 -7.44
C ALA A 84 -4.37 -5.26 -8.66
N GLU A 85 -3.11 -4.83 -8.90
CA GLU A 85 -2.73 -4.12 -10.12
C GLU A 85 -3.00 -4.97 -11.38
N GLU A 86 -2.60 -6.25 -11.38
CA GLU A 86 -2.82 -7.16 -12.52
C GLU A 86 -4.31 -7.32 -12.85
N LEU A 87 -5.16 -7.49 -11.83
CA LEU A 87 -6.60 -7.65 -11.99
C LEU A 87 -7.31 -6.38 -12.46
N THR A 88 -6.76 -5.21 -12.17
CA THR A 88 -7.37 -3.91 -12.46
C THR A 88 -6.86 -3.28 -13.74
N LEU A 89 -5.55 -3.32 -13.96
CA LEU A 89 -4.88 -2.67 -15.09
C LEU A 89 -4.49 -3.65 -16.21
N GLY A 90 -4.64 -4.95 -15.97
CA GLY A 90 -4.12 -5.98 -16.85
C GLY A 90 -2.59 -6.12 -16.73
N ARG A 91 -2.02 -7.12 -17.40
CA ARG A 91 -0.57 -7.43 -17.29
C ARG A 91 0.33 -6.29 -17.73
N ASP A 92 -0.05 -5.54 -18.75
CA ASP A 92 0.75 -4.46 -19.30
C ASP A 92 0.70 -3.18 -18.44
N GLY A 93 -0.28 -3.08 -17.54
CA GLY A 93 -0.46 -1.96 -16.63
C GLY A 93 0.22 -2.10 -15.28
N ILE A 94 0.84 -3.24 -15.00
CA ILE A 94 1.53 -3.52 -13.73
C ILE A 94 2.73 -2.59 -13.58
N THR A 95 2.91 -2.05 -12.37
CA THR A 95 3.97 -1.09 -12.08
C THR A 95 5.15 -1.71 -11.32
N THR A 96 6.21 -0.94 -11.15
CA THR A 96 7.35 -1.31 -10.31
C THR A 96 7.08 -1.12 -8.81
N GLY A 97 5.89 -0.67 -8.42
CA GLY A 97 5.51 -0.40 -7.03
C GLY A 97 5.71 -1.60 -6.11
N ALA A 98 5.40 -2.78 -6.60
CA ALA A 98 5.55 -4.04 -5.85
C ALA A 98 7.00 -4.56 -5.70
N SER A 99 8.03 -3.81 -6.13
CA SER A 99 9.42 -4.31 -6.11
C SER A 99 9.88 -4.72 -4.70
N ASN A 100 9.56 -3.92 -3.69
CA ASN A 100 9.92 -4.22 -2.30
C ASN A 100 9.17 -5.46 -1.76
N ASP A 101 7.90 -5.61 -2.12
CA ASP A 101 7.08 -6.74 -1.68
C ASP A 101 7.59 -8.04 -2.29
N ILE A 102 7.95 -8.03 -3.57
CA ILE A 102 8.56 -9.18 -4.26
C ILE A 102 9.90 -9.53 -3.61
N GLU A 103 10.75 -8.55 -3.32
CA GLU A 103 12.03 -8.76 -2.64
C GLU A 103 11.83 -9.40 -1.27
N ARG A 104 10.93 -8.87 -0.45
CA ARG A 104 10.62 -9.39 0.88
C ARG A 104 10.03 -10.79 0.82
N ALA A 105 9.06 -11.05 -0.06
CA ALA A 105 8.47 -12.36 -0.27
C ALA A 105 9.53 -13.40 -0.66
N THR A 106 10.42 -13.05 -1.59
CA THR A 106 11.51 -13.92 -2.05
C THR A 106 12.51 -14.22 -0.92
N LYS A 107 12.91 -13.20 -0.14
CA LYS A 107 13.80 -13.37 1.01
C LYS A 107 13.16 -14.28 2.08
N MET A 108 11.88 -14.11 2.36
CA MET A 108 11.16 -14.95 3.34
C MET A 108 11.08 -16.41 2.86
N ALA A 109 10.69 -16.65 1.62
CA ALA A 109 10.63 -17.99 1.04
C ALA A 109 12.01 -18.65 1.05
N ARG A 110 13.07 -17.91 0.68
CA ARG A 110 14.45 -18.42 0.73
C ARG A 110 14.88 -18.78 2.16
N SER A 111 14.57 -17.92 3.14
CA SER A 111 14.88 -18.18 4.54
C SER A 111 14.13 -19.39 5.10
N MET A 112 12.87 -19.64 4.67
CA MET A 112 12.13 -20.85 5.02
C MET A 112 12.89 -22.11 4.61
N VAL A 113 13.50 -22.08 3.43
CA VAL A 113 14.19 -23.24 2.84
C VAL A 113 15.60 -23.38 3.39
N THR A 114 16.35 -22.26 3.50
CA THR A 114 17.81 -22.29 3.75
C THR A 114 18.21 -22.05 5.20
N LYS A 115 17.38 -21.32 5.99
CA LYS A 115 17.71 -20.92 7.36
C LYS A 115 16.84 -21.57 8.42
N TRP A 116 15.54 -21.69 8.19
CA TRP A 116 14.58 -22.10 9.22
C TRP A 116 14.20 -23.57 9.16
N GLY A 117 14.73 -24.34 8.19
CA GLY A 117 14.46 -25.76 8.06
C GLY A 117 12.99 -26.09 7.87
N LEU A 118 12.23 -25.22 7.20
CA LEU A 118 10.78 -25.35 6.99
C LEU A 118 10.41 -25.99 5.64
N SER A 119 11.39 -26.44 4.86
CA SER A 119 11.18 -27.23 3.65
C SER A 119 11.14 -28.73 3.98
N GLU A 120 10.12 -29.43 3.49
CA GLU A 120 10.01 -30.87 3.67
C GLU A 120 11.05 -31.64 2.84
N LYS A 121 11.46 -31.11 1.68
CA LYS A 121 12.44 -31.74 0.78
C LYS A 121 13.88 -31.59 1.27
N LEU A 122 14.21 -30.44 1.82
CA LEU A 122 15.56 -30.10 2.26
C LEU A 122 15.80 -30.38 3.74
N GLY A 123 14.73 -30.54 4.52
CA GLY A 123 14.80 -30.86 5.95
C GLY A 123 15.35 -29.70 6.81
N PRO A 124 15.56 -29.95 8.11
CA PRO A 124 16.01 -28.95 9.06
C PRO A 124 17.53 -28.79 9.06
N LEU A 125 18.07 -28.32 7.93
CA LEU A 125 19.50 -28.07 7.74
C LEU A 125 19.71 -26.58 7.38
N LEU A 126 20.87 -26.06 7.80
CA LEU A 126 21.30 -24.71 7.45
C LEU A 126 22.12 -24.72 6.17
N TYR A 127 21.60 -24.09 5.12
CA TYR A 127 22.26 -23.98 3.80
C TYR A 127 22.80 -22.58 3.53
N ASP A 128 22.46 -21.59 4.36
CA ASP A 128 22.84 -20.19 4.17
C ASP A 128 24.13 -19.88 4.91
N GLN A 129 25.10 -19.31 4.21
CA GLN A 129 26.40 -18.89 4.74
C GLN A 129 26.66 -17.39 4.56
N GLU A 130 25.62 -16.57 4.36
CA GLU A 130 25.79 -15.13 4.06
C GLU A 130 26.53 -14.32 5.15
N ASP A 131 26.60 -14.80 6.40
CA ASP A 131 27.16 -14.02 7.51
C ASP A 131 28.65 -14.30 7.82
N ALA A 132 29.31 -15.22 7.13
CA ALA A 132 30.71 -15.53 7.45
C ALA A 132 31.75 -14.53 6.90
N ASN A 133 31.39 -13.64 5.97
CA ASN A 133 32.30 -12.74 5.29
C ASN A 133 32.18 -11.26 5.68
N GLY A 134 31.32 -10.92 6.64
CA GLY A 134 30.97 -9.50 6.94
C GLY A 134 31.84 -8.78 7.96
N TYR A 135 32.64 -9.45 8.79
CA TYR A 135 33.21 -8.76 9.96
C TYR A 135 34.72 -8.56 10.02
N LEU A 136 35.50 -9.21 9.21
CA LEU A 136 36.95 -8.93 9.15
C LEU A 136 37.47 -9.26 7.75
N GLY A 137 37.84 -8.28 6.97
CA GLY A 137 38.47 -8.36 5.66
C GLY A 137 39.70 -9.26 5.52
N MET A 138 39.64 -10.47 6.03
CA MET A 138 40.63 -11.53 5.91
C MET A 138 40.00 -12.68 5.10
N SER A 139 40.29 -12.68 3.82
CA SER A 139 40.27 -13.88 2.98
C SER A 139 41.25 -14.91 3.56
N ALA A 140 40.89 -15.58 4.64
CA ALA A 140 41.53 -16.84 5.01
C ALA A 140 40.80 -17.93 4.21
N GLY A 141 41.50 -18.55 3.28
CA GLY A 141 41.02 -19.69 2.47
C GLY A 141 40.53 -20.81 3.39
N GLY A 142 39.27 -20.71 3.79
CA GLY A 142 38.53 -21.75 4.47
C GLY A 142 37.47 -22.25 3.52
N SER A 143 37.50 -23.54 3.20
CA SER A 143 36.47 -24.24 2.46
C SER A 143 35.14 -24.16 3.22
N GLY A 144 34.43 -23.05 3.06
CA GLY A 144 33.01 -23.01 3.36
C GLY A 144 32.35 -24.13 2.57
N SER A 145 31.62 -24.99 3.22
CA SER A 145 30.88 -26.08 2.58
C SER A 145 30.04 -25.49 1.43
N GLN A 146 30.60 -25.53 0.22
CA GLN A 146 29.86 -25.13 -0.97
C GLN A 146 28.69 -26.10 -1.11
N VAL A 147 27.48 -25.54 -1.04
CA VAL A 147 26.28 -26.27 -1.37
C VAL A 147 26.46 -26.87 -2.76
N SER A 148 26.23 -28.17 -2.93
CA SER A 148 26.40 -28.83 -4.23
C SER A 148 25.46 -28.18 -5.28
N GLY A 149 25.82 -28.25 -6.55
CA GLY A 149 24.98 -27.72 -7.63
C GLY A 149 23.57 -28.34 -7.65
N GLU A 150 23.44 -29.62 -7.28
CA GLU A 150 22.16 -30.31 -7.12
C GLU A 150 21.32 -29.73 -5.98
N THR A 151 21.95 -29.51 -4.82
CA THR A 151 21.28 -28.92 -3.67
C THR A 151 20.86 -27.47 -3.95
N SER A 152 21.71 -26.67 -4.63
CA SER A 152 21.36 -25.31 -5.05
C SER A 152 20.14 -25.28 -5.97
N LYS A 153 20.08 -26.20 -6.93
CA LYS A 153 18.92 -26.35 -7.81
C LYS A 153 17.66 -26.70 -7.04
N LEU A 154 17.76 -27.63 -6.10
CA LEU A 154 16.62 -28.02 -5.26
C LEU A 154 16.13 -26.88 -4.36
N ILE A 155 17.04 -26.03 -3.83
CA ILE A 155 16.69 -24.82 -3.09
C ILE A 155 15.90 -23.86 -4.00
N ASP A 156 16.37 -23.60 -5.20
CA ASP A 156 15.70 -22.68 -6.13
C ASP A 156 14.32 -23.20 -6.57
N GLU A 157 14.18 -24.52 -6.79
CA GLU A 157 12.90 -25.16 -7.10
C GLU A 157 11.92 -25.04 -5.92
N GLU A 158 12.35 -25.27 -4.67
CA GLU A 158 11.51 -25.13 -3.49
C GLU A 158 11.08 -23.68 -3.25
N VAL A 159 12.00 -22.72 -3.34
CA VAL A 159 11.70 -21.29 -3.22
C VAL A 159 10.66 -20.89 -4.26
N ARG A 160 10.84 -21.31 -5.52
CA ARG A 160 9.89 -21.04 -6.58
C ARG A 160 8.52 -21.65 -6.32
N SER A 161 8.47 -22.90 -5.87
CA SER A 161 7.22 -23.58 -5.51
C SER A 161 6.46 -22.80 -4.43
N ILE A 162 7.14 -22.37 -3.36
CA ILE A 162 6.53 -21.57 -2.29
C ILE A 162 5.95 -20.26 -2.83
N ILE A 163 6.69 -19.56 -3.68
CA ILE A 163 6.26 -18.30 -4.28
C ILE A 163 5.04 -18.52 -5.19
N ASP A 164 5.10 -19.51 -6.10
CA ASP A 164 4.02 -19.79 -7.05
C ASP A 164 2.73 -20.21 -6.31
N ASP A 165 2.84 -21.02 -5.26
CA ASP A 165 1.70 -21.43 -4.41
C ASP A 165 1.08 -20.24 -3.67
N CYS A 166 1.90 -19.39 -3.05
CA CYS A 166 1.42 -18.19 -2.35
C CYS A 166 0.80 -17.19 -3.31
N TYR A 167 1.42 -16.95 -4.47
CA TYR A 167 0.90 -16.08 -5.52
C TYR A 167 -0.46 -16.58 -6.04
N GLY A 168 -0.54 -17.87 -6.40
CA GLY A 168 -1.78 -18.49 -6.86
C GLY A 168 -2.90 -18.45 -5.83
N ARG A 169 -2.56 -18.63 -4.55
CA ARG A 169 -3.52 -18.50 -3.44
C ARG A 169 -4.03 -17.07 -3.30
N ALA A 170 -3.13 -16.09 -3.24
CA ALA A 170 -3.50 -14.68 -3.13
C ALA A 170 -4.36 -14.23 -4.32
N LYS A 171 -4.03 -14.71 -5.54
CA LYS A 171 -4.81 -14.41 -6.75
C LYS A 171 -6.24 -14.93 -6.65
N ARG A 172 -6.44 -16.20 -6.27
CA ARG A 172 -7.78 -16.75 -6.07
C ARG A 172 -8.57 -15.97 -5.02
N LEU A 173 -7.94 -15.62 -3.88
CA LEU A 173 -8.60 -14.84 -2.83
C LEU A 173 -9.09 -13.47 -3.34
N LEU A 174 -8.31 -12.77 -4.16
CA LEU A 174 -8.70 -11.48 -4.72
C LEU A 174 -9.74 -11.61 -5.83
N GLU A 175 -9.66 -12.66 -6.68
CA GLU A 175 -10.66 -12.94 -7.70
C GLU A 175 -12.03 -13.26 -7.08
N GLU A 176 -12.06 -14.06 -6.03
CA GLU A 176 -13.28 -14.45 -5.30
C GLU A 176 -13.88 -13.32 -4.45
N ASN A 177 -13.08 -12.30 -4.10
CA ASN A 177 -13.50 -11.15 -3.29
C ASN A 177 -13.28 -9.82 -4.01
N ARG A 178 -13.50 -9.81 -5.32
CA ARG A 178 -13.31 -8.63 -6.16
C ARG A 178 -14.16 -7.45 -5.72
N ASP A 179 -15.37 -7.69 -5.28
CA ASP A 179 -16.29 -6.71 -4.73
C ASP A 179 -15.70 -5.96 -3.52
N LYS A 180 -15.05 -6.68 -2.61
CA LYS A 180 -14.38 -6.10 -1.44
C LYS A 180 -13.12 -5.30 -1.83
N LEU A 181 -12.36 -5.79 -2.82
CA LEU A 181 -11.22 -5.09 -3.36
C LEU A 181 -11.63 -3.74 -3.97
N ASP A 182 -12.67 -3.74 -4.79
CA ASP A 182 -13.18 -2.52 -5.43
C ASP A 182 -13.75 -1.54 -4.39
N MET A 183 -14.54 -2.01 -3.43
CA MET A 183 -15.10 -1.20 -2.34
C MET A 183 -14.00 -0.57 -1.47
N MET A 184 -12.92 -1.31 -1.20
CA MET A 184 -11.80 -0.82 -0.41
C MET A 184 -11.00 0.23 -1.17
N ALA A 185 -10.76 0.02 -2.46
CA ALA A 185 -10.10 1.00 -3.31
C ALA A 185 -10.92 2.30 -3.43
N GLU A 186 -12.25 2.20 -3.60
CA GLU A 186 -13.16 3.36 -3.60
C GLU A 186 -13.11 4.13 -2.27
N ALA A 187 -13.14 3.42 -1.14
CA ALA A 187 -13.02 4.05 0.17
C ALA A 187 -11.68 4.76 0.36
N LEU A 188 -10.57 4.18 -0.12
CA LEU A 188 -9.26 4.82 -0.10
C LEU A 188 -9.20 6.05 -1.01
N MET A 189 -9.87 6.04 -2.16
CA MET A 189 -9.97 7.21 -3.03
C MET A 189 -10.77 8.34 -2.38
N GLU A 190 -11.81 8.01 -1.62
CA GLU A 190 -12.69 8.97 -0.96
C GLU A 190 -12.07 9.54 0.34
N TYR A 191 -11.56 8.66 1.22
CA TYR A 191 -11.10 9.03 2.57
C TYR A 191 -9.58 9.17 2.70
N GLU A 192 -8.80 8.75 1.69
CA GLU A 192 -7.32 8.67 1.67
C GLU A 192 -6.71 7.76 2.74
N THR A 193 -7.46 7.45 3.78
CA THR A 193 -7.08 6.59 4.89
C THR A 193 -8.30 5.91 5.45
N ILE A 194 -8.22 4.60 5.66
CA ILE A 194 -9.25 3.80 6.32
C ILE A 194 -8.67 3.10 7.55
N ASP A 195 -9.47 2.99 8.59
CA ASP A 195 -9.11 2.32 9.84
C ASP A 195 -9.68 0.89 9.92
N ARG A 196 -9.38 0.19 11.02
CA ARG A 196 -9.84 -1.18 11.25
C ARG A 196 -11.36 -1.31 11.17
N HIS A 197 -12.11 -0.36 11.73
CA HIS A 197 -13.58 -0.43 11.75
C HIS A 197 -14.15 -0.40 10.33
N GLN A 198 -13.65 0.51 9.49
CA GLN A 198 -14.04 0.62 8.09
C GLN A 198 -13.62 -0.61 7.27
N ILE A 199 -12.43 -1.18 7.55
CA ILE A 199 -11.95 -2.43 6.95
C ILE A 199 -12.92 -3.58 7.31
N ASP A 200 -13.32 -3.71 8.56
CA ASP A 200 -14.24 -4.76 9.03
C ASP A 200 -15.63 -4.61 8.38
N GLU A 201 -16.12 -3.39 8.19
CA GLU A 201 -17.35 -3.12 7.46
C GLU A 201 -17.27 -3.60 6.01
N ILE A 202 -16.21 -3.23 5.29
CA ILE A 202 -15.97 -3.63 3.90
C ILE A 202 -15.86 -5.16 3.79
N MET A 203 -15.07 -5.77 4.66
CA MET A 203 -14.90 -7.24 4.67
C MET A 203 -16.19 -7.98 4.98
N SER A 204 -17.14 -7.34 5.66
CA SER A 204 -18.51 -7.84 5.89
C SER A 204 -19.48 -7.54 4.73
N GLY A 205 -19.00 -6.92 3.62
CA GLY A 205 -19.83 -6.54 2.47
C GLY A 205 -20.70 -5.30 2.71
N ARG A 206 -20.37 -4.48 3.70
CA ARG A 206 -21.07 -3.23 4.00
C ARG A 206 -20.28 -2.02 3.51
N LYS A 207 -20.97 -0.99 3.07
CA LYS A 207 -20.31 0.28 2.74
C LYS A 207 -19.67 0.87 4.01
N PRO A 208 -18.40 1.31 3.95
CA PRO A 208 -17.72 1.87 5.11
C PRO A 208 -18.35 3.18 5.57
N SER A 209 -18.41 3.35 6.90
CA SER A 209 -18.85 4.59 7.54
C SER A 209 -17.79 5.68 7.31
N PRO A 210 -18.20 6.96 7.14
CA PRO A 210 -17.24 8.07 7.09
C PRO A 210 -16.38 8.12 8.36
N PRO A 211 -15.10 8.53 8.27
CA PRO A 211 -14.28 8.79 9.46
C PRO A 211 -14.92 9.83 10.38
N ASN A 212 -14.71 9.72 11.70
CA ASN A 212 -15.32 10.61 12.70
C ASN A 212 -14.99 12.10 12.48
N ASP A 213 -13.86 12.41 11.84
CA ASP A 213 -13.39 13.78 11.54
C ASP A 213 -13.54 14.12 10.04
N TRP A 214 -14.51 13.50 9.36
CA TRP A 214 -14.73 13.71 7.93
C TRP A 214 -15.54 14.96 7.63
N ASP A 215 -14.87 16.00 7.12
CA ASP A 215 -15.48 17.27 6.69
C ASP A 215 -16.07 17.25 5.25
N GLY A 216 -16.22 16.06 4.65
CA GLY A 216 -16.66 15.91 3.26
C GLY A 216 -15.52 15.90 2.23
N PRO A 217 -15.80 15.63 0.95
CA PRO A 217 -14.78 15.59 -0.10
C PRO A 217 -14.10 16.96 -0.23
N LYS A 218 -12.78 16.99 -0.12
CA LYS A 218 -11.97 18.21 -0.30
C LYS A 218 -12.21 18.74 -1.71
N SER A 219 -12.84 19.91 -1.80
CA SER A 219 -13.04 20.61 -3.07
C SER A 219 -11.69 20.81 -3.77
N LYS A 220 -11.63 20.47 -5.07
CA LYS A 220 -10.44 20.66 -5.90
C LYS A 220 -9.94 22.10 -5.75
N PRO A 221 -8.63 22.35 -5.51
CA PRO A 221 -8.10 23.69 -5.51
C PRO A 221 -8.20 24.25 -6.95
N GLY A 222 -9.15 25.16 -7.19
CA GLY A 222 -9.27 25.82 -8.49
C GLY A 222 -10.64 26.33 -8.92
N GLN A 223 -11.72 26.11 -8.17
CA GLN A 223 -12.99 26.78 -8.45
C GLN A 223 -13.35 27.71 -7.30
N GLY A 224 -12.93 28.96 -7.44
CA GLY A 224 -13.46 30.06 -6.62
C GLY A 224 -14.95 30.21 -6.86
N PRO A 225 -15.73 30.77 -5.88
CA PRO A 225 -17.16 30.91 -6.00
C PRO A 225 -17.50 31.78 -7.22
N GLN A 226 -18.21 31.20 -8.19
CA GLN A 226 -18.87 31.96 -9.23
C GLN A 226 -19.89 32.88 -8.55
N LYS A 227 -19.63 34.18 -8.62
CA LYS A 227 -20.63 35.21 -8.29
C LYS A 227 -21.79 35.02 -9.26
N SER A 228 -22.95 34.72 -8.73
CA SER A 228 -24.23 34.88 -9.42
C SER A 228 -24.38 36.34 -9.82
N GLU A 229 -24.39 36.60 -11.11
CA GLU A 229 -24.86 37.92 -11.65
C GLU A 229 -26.37 37.97 -11.45
N ASP A 230 -26.80 38.79 -10.50
CA ASP A 230 -28.19 39.17 -10.33
C ASP A 230 -28.57 40.24 -11.33
N GLU A 231 -29.78 40.12 -11.84
CA GLU A 231 -30.49 40.93 -12.85
C GLU A 231 -30.56 42.44 -12.54
N PRO A 232 -30.73 43.28 -13.56
CA PRO A 232 -30.81 44.73 -13.35
C PRO A 232 -32.23 45.16 -12.93
N GLY A 233 -32.35 45.64 -11.71
CA GLY A 233 -33.55 46.34 -11.17
C GLY A 233 -33.60 47.82 -11.54
N LYS A 234 -34.73 48.16 -12.09
CA LYS A 234 -35.30 49.46 -12.56
C LYS A 234 -34.88 50.72 -11.80
N GLY A 235 -34.80 51.78 -12.59
CA GLY A 235 -34.41 53.12 -12.32
C GLY A 235 -35.17 53.86 -11.21
N SER A 236 -34.53 54.93 -10.75
CA SER A 236 -35.16 56.17 -10.22
C SER A 236 -34.27 57.36 -10.53
N GLU A 237 -34.94 58.37 -11.00
CA GLU A 237 -34.45 59.63 -11.56
C GLU A 237 -33.63 60.53 -10.58
N PRO A 238 -32.81 61.43 -11.10
CA PRO A 238 -31.97 62.32 -10.29
C PRO A 238 -32.70 63.59 -9.84
N ARG A 239 -32.43 64.05 -8.63
CA ARG A 239 -32.74 65.43 -8.16
C ARG A 239 -31.49 66.29 -8.25
N PRO A 240 -31.66 67.57 -8.66
CA PRO A 240 -30.57 68.51 -8.90
C PRO A 240 -30.23 69.37 -7.66
N GLY A 241 -28.99 69.79 -7.56
CA GLY A 241 -28.49 70.86 -6.70
C GLY A 241 -27.31 70.42 -5.81
N ASP A 242 -26.12 70.78 -6.15
CA ASP A 242 -25.41 71.93 -5.71
C ASP A 242 -23.99 72.01 -6.29
N VAL A 243 -23.73 73.14 -6.78
CA VAL A 243 -22.51 73.61 -7.41
C VAL A 243 -21.58 74.17 -6.36
N LEU A 244 -20.30 74.23 -6.70
CA LEU A 244 -19.19 75.05 -6.17
C LEU A 244 -18.13 74.24 -5.41
N GLY A 245 -16.91 74.21 -5.88
CA GLY A 245 -15.83 75.09 -5.90
C GLY A 245 -14.54 74.33 -6.04
N GLY A 246 -13.72 74.52 -7.07
CA GLY A 246 -12.29 74.27 -7.04
C GLY A 246 -11.57 75.50 -6.41
N PRO A 247 -10.27 75.72 -6.55
CA PRO A 247 -9.25 74.96 -7.26
C PRO A 247 -7.90 74.82 -6.51
N ALA A 248 -6.91 74.12 -7.14
CA ALA A 248 -5.48 74.39 -7.19
C ALA A 248 -4.57 74.17 -5.94
N GLY A 249 -3.42 73.61 -6.23
CA GLY A 249 -2.20 73.83 -5.46
C GLY A 249 -1.20 72.67 -5.53
N GLU A 250 -0.31 72.82 -6.50
CA GLU A 250 1.02 72.27 -6.61
C GLU A 250 1.75 71.95 -5.28
N HIS A 251 2.38 70.83 -5.15
CA HIS A 251 3.87 70.66 -5.12
C HIS A 251 4.21 69.19 -5.18
#